data_c0b450e94edc05bb66f05cbfa0fe9981
#
_entry.id   c0b450e94edc05bb66f05cbfa0fe9981
#
_cell.length_a   1.000
_cell.length_b   1.000
_cell.length_c   1.000
_cell.angle_alpha   90.00
_cell.angle_beta   90.00
_cell.angle_gamma   90.00
#
_symmetry.space_group_name_H-M   'P 1'
#
loop_
_entity.id
_entity.type
_entity.pdbx_description
1 polymer ?
#
loop_
_entity_poly.entity_id
_entity_poly.type
_entity_poly.pdbx_seq_one_letter_code
_entity_poly.pdbx_strand_id
1 'polypeptide(L)'
;FECMWDLFRSIPSIETEGVSVLDEYYWLNKKDPNYSLMRATVNRGEDAHTDGKFGLSDKAAMEIVKLFFTKDEDLYDKKIEDVFTEEFYVSNFWLYWRTMFAFEEWHSALEMKLYIQRFIHHIGGLPDFSALKFTKYNQYESLILPMVKYLESHGVNFQYNTQVTNVIFEKEGSKKIAKQIICIHDGKEETIDLVEDDLVFVQKMLH
;
A
#
# COMPACT_ATOMS: atom_id res chain seq x y z
N PHE A 1 -7.04 5.16 -5.25
CA PHE A 1 -6.65 4.00 -6.10
C PHE A 1 -6.91 4.20 -7.60
N GLU A 2 -7.38 5.39 -8.06
CA GLU A 2 -7.75 5.61 -9.45
C GLU A 2 -6.59 5.40 -10.41
N CYS A 3 -5.39 5.90 -10.10
CA CYS A 3 -4.19 5.66 -10.91
C CYS A 3 -3.85 4.18 -11.06
N MET A 4 -4.05 3.39 -10.01
CA MET A 4 -3.82 1.94 -10.05
C MET A 4 -4.88 1.24 -10.91
N TRP A 5 -6.14 1.65 -10.82
CA TRP A 5 -7.19 1.11 -11.68
C TRP A 5 -6.95 1.46 -13.16
N ASP A 6 -6.50 2.68 -13.43
CA ASP A 6 -6.15 3.09 -14.79
C ASP A 6 -5.01 2.25 -15.35
N LEU A 7 -3.96 2.03 -14.55
CA LEU A 7 -2.86 1.15 -14.90
C LEU A 7 -3.36 -0.26 -15.22
N PHE A 8 -4.09 -0.92 -14.31
CA PHE A 8 -4.52 -2.31 -14.51
C PHE A 8 -5.63 -2.47 -15.55
N ARG A 9 -6.28 -1.39 -15.99
CA ARG A 9 -7.15 -1.39 -17.16
C ARG A 9 -6.36 -1.57 -18.46
N SER A 10 -5.12 -1.08 -18.50
CA SER A 10 -4.24 -1.21 -19.67
C SER A 10 -3.46 -2.53 -19.74
N ILE A 11 -3.39 -3.28 -18.61
CA ILE A 11 -2.67 -4.55 -18.55
C ILE A 11 -3.59 -5.69 -18.95
N PRO A 12 -3.28 -6.45 -20.04
CA PRO A 12 -4.06 -7.62 -20.44
C PRO A 12 -4.03 -8.73 -19.39
N SER A 13 -5.17 -9.40 -19.21
CA SER A 13 -5.22 -10.64 -18.45
C SER A 13 -4.35 -11.71 -19.11
N ILE A 14 -3.72 -12.56 -18.31
CA ILE A 14 -2.98 -13.73 -18.81
C ILE A 14 -3.95 -14.89 -19.13
N GLU A 15 -5.03 -14.99 -18.38
CA GLU A 15 -5.94 -16.13 -18.45
C GLU A 15 -7.08 -15.95 -19.42
N THR A 16 -7.53 -14.69 -19.61
CA THR A 16 -8.73 -14.41 -20.39
C THR A 16 -8.39 -13.42 -21.51
N GLU A 17 -8.47 -13.89 -22.75
CA GLU A 17 -8.20 -13.07 -23.91
C GLU A 17 -9.20 -11.93 -24.06
N GLY A 18 -8.72 -10.74 -24.41
CA GLY A 18 -9.54 -9.54 -24.70
C GLY A 18 -10.05 -8.79 -23.48
N VAL A 19 -9.61 -9.17 -22.26
CA VAL A 19 -9.97 -8.47 -21.01
C VAL A 19 -8.72 -8.00 -20.26
N SER A 20 -8.91 -7.03 -19.39
CA SER A 20 -7.84 -6.51 -18.55
C SER A 20 -7.77 -7.23 -17.19
N VAL A 21 -6.64 -7.06 -16.51
CA VAL A 21 -6.49 -7.47 -15.09
C VAL A 21 -7.55 -6.82 -14.21
N LEU A 22 -7.91 -5.56 -14.50
CA LEU A 22 -8.96 -4.86 -13.75
C LEU A 22 -10.35 -5.51 -13.95
N ASP A 23 -10.68 -5.95 -15.17
CA ASP A 23 -11.95 -6.62 -15.46
C ASP A 23 -12.07 -7.94 -14.69
N GLU A 24 -11.02 -8.75 -14.66
CA GLU A 24 -11.00 -10.00 -13.87
C GLU A 24 -11.19 -9.72 -12.38
N TYR A 25 -10.53 -8.71 -11.85
CA TYR A 25 -10.66 -8.32 -10.47
C TYR A 25 -12.10 -7.91 -10.12
N TYR A 26 -12.77 -7.13 -10.98
CA TYR A 26 -14.15 -6.73 -10.76
C TYR A 26 -15.11 -7.91 -10.85
N TRP A 27 -14.94 -8.80 -11.82
CA TRP A 27 -15.81 -9.97 -11.97
C TRP A 27 -15.72 -10.90 -10.79
N LEU A 28 -14.51 -11.18 -10.32
CA LEU A 28 -14.32 -12.01 -9.14
C LEU A 28 -15.04 -11.43 -7.93
N ASN A 29 -14.79 -10.18 -7.60
CA ASN A 29 -15.34 -9.55 -6.41
C ASN A 29 -16.86 -9.25 -6.52
N LYS A 30 -17.41 -9.28 -7.72
CA LYS A 30 -18.87 -9.22 -7.94
C LYS A 30 -19.56 -10.56 -7.72
N LYS A 31 -18.90 -11.65 -8.15
CA LYS A 31 -19.45 -13.01 -8.03
C LYS A 31 -19.30 -13.59 -6.63
N ASP A 32 -18.20 -13.24 -5.98
CA ASP A 32 -17.81 -13.75 -4.66
C ASP A 32 -17.42 -12.56 -3.77
N PRO A 33 -18.41 -11.80 -3.26
CA PRO A 33 -18.12 -10.70 -2.36
C PRO A 33 -17.49 -11.19 -1.07
N ASN A 34 -16.40 -10.55 -0.68
CA ASN A 34 -15.76 -10.88 0.58
C ASN A 34 -16.69 -10.57 1.76
N TYR A 35 -16.90 -11.55 2.61
CA TYR A 35 -17.65 -11.40 3.85
C TYR A 35 -17.11 -12.36 4.90
N SER A 36 -16.60 -11.81 5.97
CA SER A 36 -16.15 -12.58 7.12
C SER A 36 -16.17 -11.67 8.35
N LEU A 37 -16.96 -12.01 9.36
CA LEU A 37 -16.90 -11.28 10.60
C LEU A 37 -15.48 -11.28 11.16
N MET A 38 -14.99 -10.10 11.47
CA MET A 38 -13.68 -9.95 12.10
C MET A 38 -13.73 -10.58 13.48
N ARG A 39 -12.88 -11.57 13.69
CA ARG A 39 -12.64 -12.16 15.02
C ARG A 39 -11.42 -11.48 15.60
N ALA A 40 -11.65 -10.60 16.54
CA ALA A 40 -10.60 -9.93 17.28
C ALA A 40 -10.44 -10.56 18.66
N THR A 41 -9.22 -10.59 19.15
CA THR A 41 -8.91 -11.10 20.48
C THR A 41 -8.39 -10.00 21.39
N VAL A 42 -8.72 -10.11 22.66
CA VAL A 42 -8.20 -9.28 23.75
C VAL A 42 -7.54 -10.19 24.80
N ASN A 43 -6.87 -9.63 25.78
CA ASN A 43 -6.34 -10.35 26.93
C ASN A 43 -5.57 -11.65 26.56
N ARG A 44 -4.77 -11.61 25.47
CA ARG A 44 -3.94 -12.74 25.01
C ARG A 44 -4.76 -13.97 24.51
N GLY A 45 -5.87 -13.73 23.86
CA GLY A 45 -6.60 -14.77 23.14
C GLY A 45 -8.07 -14.95 23.51
N GLU A 46 -8.60 -14.13 24.41
CA GLU A 46 -10.04 -14.08 24.69
C GLU A 46 -10.77 -13.42 23.51
N ASP A 47 -11.97 -13.89 23.20
CA ASP A 47 -12.82 -13.27 22.19
C ASP A 47 -13.23 -11.87 22.64
N ALA A 48 -13.06 -10.89 21.77
CA ALA A 48 -13.43 -9.50 22.05
C ALA A 48 -14.94 -9.23 21.97
N HIS A 49 -15.74 -10.18 21.47
CA HIS A 49 -17.20 -10.09 21.34
C HIS A 49 -17.67 -8.77 20.68
N THR A 50 -17.03 -8.41 19.57
CA THR A 50 -17.27 -7.12 18.89
C THR A 50 -18.64 -7.03 18.22
N ASP A 51 -19.28 -8.17 17.90
CA ASP A 51 -20.62 -8.31 17.30
C ASP A 51 -20.82 -7.44 16.03
N GLY A 52 -19.75 -7.17 15.30
CA GLY A 52 -19.80 -6.34 14.10
C GLY A 52 -20.07 -4.85 14.36
N LYS A 53 -19.89 -4.38 15.59
CA LYS A 53 -20.16 -2.98 15.96
C LYS A 53 -18.88 -2.21 16.24
N PHE A 54 -18.88 -0.92 15.95
CA PHE A 54 -17.75 -0.04 16.29
C PHE A 54 -17.65 0.30 17.77
N GLY A 55 -18.76 0.33 18.48
CA GLY A 55 -18.76 0.62 19.92
C GLY A 55 -18.18 2.00 20.27
N LEU A 56 -18.30 2.97 19.39
CA LEU A 56 -17.84 4.35 19.61
C LEU A 56 -18.86 5.07 20.51
N SER A 57 -18.39 5.76 21.56
CA SER A 57 -19.15 6.79 22.23
C SER A 57 -19.27 8.03 21.37
N ASP A 58 -20.24 8.91 21.64
CA ASP A 58 -20.39 10.19 20.94
C ASP A 58 -19.12 11.02 21.03
N LYS A 59 -18.42 10.99 22.16
CA LYS A 59 -17.17 11.70 22.37
C LYS A 59 -16.07 11.13 21.48
N ALA A 60 -15.88 9.82 21.48
CA ALA A 60 -14.88 9.16 20.63
C ALA A 60 -15.14 9.40 19.13
N ALA A 61 -16.41 9.38 18.71
CA ALA A 61 -16.80 9.72 17.35
C ALA A 61 -16.45 11.18 17.00
N MET A 62 -16.68 12.11 17.90
CA MET A 62 -16.30 13.53 17.71
C MET A 62 -14.79 13.74 17.67
N GLU A 63 -14.01 12.95 18.40
CA GLU A 63 -12.54 12.98 18.34
C GLU A 63 -12.03 12.57 16.95
N ILE A 64 -12.63 11.53 16.34
CA ILE A 64 -12.31 11.14 14.95
C ILE A 64 -12.65 12.28 13.97
N VAL A 65 -13.83 12.88 14.10
CA VAL A 65 -14.25 14.02 13.27
C VAL A 65 -13.28 15.20 13.44
N LYS A 66 -12.90 15.50 14.67
CA LYS A 66 -11.92 16.55 14.97
C LYS A 66 -10.57 16.27 14.31
N LEU A 67 -10.05 15.05 14.44
CA LEU A 67 -8.80 14.64 13.79
C LEU A 67 -8.90 14.83 12.27
N PHE A 68 -10.01 14.40 11.66
CA PHE A 68 -10.23 14.50 10.21
C PHE A 68 -10.12 15.94 9.69
N PHE A 69 -10.63 16.92 10.43
CA PHE A 69 -10.62 18.34 10.05
C PHE A 69 -9.45 19.15 10.63
N THR A 70 -8.62 18.58 11.51
CA THR A 70 -7.41 19.26 12.00
C THR A 70 -6.43 19.46 10.86
N LYS A 71 -5.77 20.60 10.79
CA LYS A 71 -4.74 20.88 9.77
C LYS A 71 -3.54 19.96 9.95
N ASP A 72 -2.90 19.61 8.84
CA ASP A 72 -1.75 18.69 8.85
C ASP A 72 -0.59 19.26 9.67
N GLU A 73 -0.35 20.56 9.58
CA GLU A 73 0.72 21.26 10.30
C GLU A 73 0.54 21.16 11.83
N ASP A 74 -0.69 21.10 12.31
CA ASP A 74 -1.01 20.98 13.75
C ASP A 74 -0.80 19.54 14.28
N LEU A 75 -0.51 18.59 13.38
CA LEU A 75 -0.33 17.18 13.70
C LEU A 75 1.10 16.66 13.50
N TYR A 76 2.03 17.46 12.98
CA TYR A 76 3.38 16.99 12.65
C TYR A 76 4.11 16.33 13.82
N ASP A 77 3.97 16.88 15.02
CA ASP A 77 4.61 16.39 16.24
C ASP A 77 3.63 15.67 17.20
N LYS A 78 2.42 15.32 16.69
CA LYS A 78 1.40 14.68 17.50
C LYS A 78 1.39 13.18 17.28
N LYS A 79 1.27 12.45 18.39
CA LYS A 79 0.96 11.04 18.42
C LYS A 79 -0.55 10.80 18.49
N ILE A 80 -0.99 9.61 18.22
CA ILE A 80 -2.39 9.20 18.38
C ILE A 80 -2.84 9.40 19.84
N GLU A 81 -1.97 9.07 20.81
CA GLU A 81 -2.24 9.26 22.24
C GLU A 81 -2.44 10.73 22.66
N ASP A 82 -1.96 11.71 21.88
CA ASP A 82 -2.15 13.13 22.16
C ASP A 82 -3.50 13.69 21.68
N VAL A 83 -4.23 12.92 20.86
CA VAL A 83 -5.46 13.40 20.20
C VAL A 83 -6.71 12.65 20.59
N PHE A 84 -6.58 11.47 21.17
CA PHE A 84 -7.70 10.64 21.60
C PHE A 84 -7.70 10.43 23.11
N THR A 85 -8.90 10.22 23.65
CA THR A 85 -9.08 9.88 25.09
C THR A 85 -9.31 8.39 25.27
N GLU A 86 -9.30 7.91 26.53
CA GLU A 86 -9.51 6.52 26.90
C GLU A 86 -10.78 5.93 26.26
N GLU A 87 -11.85 6.71 26.13
CA GLU A 87 -13.09 6.27 25.50
C GLU A 87 -12.92 5.80 24.05
N PHE A 88 -11.96 6.36 23.32
CA PHE A 88 -11.63 5.91 21.97
C PHE A 88 -10.93 4.55 22.00
N TYR A 89 -9.99 4.35 22.90
CA TYR A 89 -9.16 3.13 22.97
C TYR A 89 -9.92 1.88 23.41
N VAL A 90 -10.99 2.03 24.18
CA VAL A 90 -11.86 0.90 24.59
C VAL A 90 -12.89 0.56 23.53
N SER A 91 -12.98 1.30 22.43
CA SER A 91 -13.92 1.04 21.34
C SER A 91 -13.48 -0.13 20.45
N ASN A 92 -14.46 -0.84 19.89
CA ASN A 92 -14.18 -1.85 18.86
C ASN A 92 -13.61 -1.20 17.57
N PHE A 93 -13.93 0.07 17.31
CA PHE A 93 -13.34 0.81 16.17
C PHE A 93 -11.82 0.81 16.28
N TRP A 94 -11.25 1.20 17.44
CA TRP A 94 -9.81 1.18 17.64
C TRP A 94 -9.24 -0.24 17.51
N LEU A 95 -9.93 -1.23 18.06
CA LEU A 95 -9.52 -2.63 17.96
C LEU A 95 -9.44 -3.09 16.50
N TYR A 96 -10.46 -2.78 15.67
CA TYR A 96 -10.44 -3.07 14.24
C TYR A 96 -9.32 -2.30 13.52
N TRP A 97 -9.20 -1.02 13.82
CA TRP A 97 -8.26 -0.13 13.16
C TRP A 97 -6.81 -0.55 13.41
N ARG A 98 -6.46 -0.75 14.67
CA ARG A 98 -5.11 -1.19 15.04
C ARG A 98 -4.77 -2.58 14.51
N THR A 99 -5.72 -3.49 14.49
CA THR A 99 -5.53 -4.85 13.97
C THR A 99 -5.34 -4.86 12.47
N MET A 100 -6.12 -4.09 11.73
CA MET A 100 -6.07 -4.06 10.27
C MET A 100 -4.87 -3.30 9.72
N PHE A 101 -4.52 -2.18 10.32
CA PHE A 101 -3.51 -1.26 9.81
C PHE A 101 -2.24 -1.23 10.66
N ALA A 102 -2.13 -2.07 11.68
CA ALA A 102 -0.99 -2.15 12.59
C ALA A 102 -0.64 -0.82 13.28
N PHE A 103 -1.66 -0.01 13.61
CA PHE A 103 -1.45 1.21 14.37
C PHE A 103 -1.27 0.91 15.85
N GLU A 104 -0.43 1.73 16.50
CA GLU A 104 -0.24 1.80 17.94
C GLU A 104 -0.42 3.25 18.42
N GLU A 105 -0.70 3.43 19.70
CA GLU A 105 -1.02 4.74 20.31
C GLU A 105 0.09 5.79 20.13
N TRP A 106 1.34 5.34 20.10
CA TRP A 106 2.53 6.17 19.91
C TRP A 106 2.84 6.52 18.44
N HIS A 107 2.08 5.99 17.48
CA HIS A 107 2.24 6.35 16.07
C HIS A 107 1.74 7.77 15.78
N SER A 108 2.11 8.29 14.60
CA SER A 108 1.74 9.63 14.16
C SER A 108 0.23 9.81 14.00
N ALA A 109 -0.30 10.86 14.64
CA ALA A 109 -1.70 11.24 14.46
C ALA A 109 -1.99 11.72 13.01
N LEU A 110 -1.01 12.36 12.37
CA LEU A 110 -1.13 12.75 10.97
C LEU A 110 -1.28 11.53 10.06
N GLU A 111 -0.45 10.52 10.25
CA GLU A 111 -0.54 9.29 9.46
C GLU A 111 -1.90 8.61 9.64
N MET A 112 -2.39 8.49 10.87
CA MET A 112 -3.73 7.97 11.13
C MET A 112 -4.81 8.80 10.42
N LYS A 113 -4.74 10.13 10.46
CA LYS A 113 -5.67 11.00 9.74
C LYS A 113 -5.67 10.72 8.23
N LEU A 114 -4.48 10.62 7.61
CA LEU A 114 -4.36 10.34 6.18
C LEU A 114 -4.92 8.97 5.81
N TYR A 115 -4.76 7.97 6.68
CA TYR A 115 -5.40 6.66 6.50
C TYR A 115 -6.91 6.74 6.60
N ILE A 116 -7.46 7.44 7.60
CA ILE A 116 -8.91 7.64 7.76
C ILE A 116 -9.48 8.34 6.51
N GLN A 117 -8.85 9.40 6.02
CA GLN A 117 -9.27 10.11 4.82
C GLN A 117 -9.28 9.20 3.59
N ARG A 118 -8.28 8.35 3.45
CA ARG A 118 -8.18 7.39 2.34
C ARG A 118 -9.23 6.30 2.41
N PHE A 119 -9.56 5.86 3.62
CA PHE A 119 -10.48 4.75 3.87
C PHE A 119 -11.93 5.19 4.17
N ILE A 120 -12.23 6.48 4.15
CA ILE A 120 -13.55 7.01 4.58
C ILE A 120 -14.74 6.28 3.93
N HIS A 121 -14.64 5.92 2.64
CA HIS A 121 -15.69 5.22 1.91
C HIS A 121 -15.80 3.73 2.26
N HIS A 122 -14.85 3.17 2.99
CA HIS A 122 -14.74 1.75 3.29
C HIS A 122 -14.78 1.44 4.80
N ILE A 123 -14.82 2.46 5.64
CA ILE A 123 -14.80 2.29 7.11
C ILE A 123 -15.94 1.39 7.57
N GLY A 124 -17.14 1.55 7.01
CA GLY A 124 -18.30 0.73 7.36
C GLY A 124 -18.13 -0.78 7.15
N GLY A 125 -17.22 -1.18 6.29
CA GLY A 125 -16.92 -2.60 6.00
C GLY A 125 -15.76 -3.19 6.81
N LEU A 126 -15.22 -2.47 7.80
CA LEU A 126 -14.15 -3.00 8.64
C LEU A 126 -14.59 -4.19 9.50
N PRO A 127 -15.80 -4.23 10.09
CA PRO A 127 -16.20 -5.33 10.96
C PRO A 127 -16.40 -6.66 10.25
N ASP A 128 -16.72 -6.66 8.96
CA ASP A 128 -17.06 -7.86 8.18
C ASP A 128 -16.19 -8.06 6.93
N PHE A 129 -15.12 -7.28 6.79
CA PHE A 129 -14.23 -7.25 5.63
C PHE A 129 -14.89 -6.98 4.27
N SER A 130 -16.16 -6.57 4.22
CA SER A 130 -16.86 -6.28 2.96
C SER A 130 -16.21 -5.13 2.17
N ALA A 131 -15.48 -4.25 2.86
CA ALA A 131 -14.67 -3.22 2.25
C ALA A 131 -13.44 -3.75 1.51
N LEU A 132 -12.95 -4.94 1.87
CA LEU A 132 -11.76 -5.52 1.27
C LEU A 132 -12.12 -6.32 0.03
N LYS A 133 -11.31 -6.14 -0.99
CA LYS A 133 -11.37 -6.90 -2.23
C LYS A 133 -10.11 -7.74 -2.34
N PHE A 134 -10.20 -8.85 -3.03
CA PHE A 134 -9.10 -9.80 -3.15
C PHE A 134 -8.89 -10.20 -4.60
N THR A 135 -7.68 -10.67 -4.89
CA THR A 135 -7.29 -11.22 -6.19
C THR A 135 -7.55 -12.73 -6.24
N LYS A 136 -7.69 -13.29 -7.44
CA LYS A 136 -7.95 -14.72 -7.64
C LYS A 136 -6.83 -15.60 -7.07
N TYR A 137 -5.61 -15.18 -7.30
CA TYR A 137 -4.40 -15.80 -6.78
C TYR A 137 -3.68 -14.82 -5.83
N ASN A 138 -2.46 -15.12 -5.44
CA ASN A 138 -1.62 -14.15 -4.74
C ASN A 138 -1.33 -12.92 -5.63
N GLN A 139 -0.82 -11.86 -5.02
CA GLN A 139 -0.58 -10.60 -5.72
C GLN A 139 0.45 -10.73 -6.86
N TYR A 140 1.43 -11.63 -6.73
CA TYR A 140 2.41 -11.84 -7.78
C TYR A 140 1.74 -12.37 -9.05
N GLU A 141 0.99 -13.44 -8.95
CA GLU A 141 0.35 -14.08 -10.11
C GLU A 141 -0.79 -13.25 -10.69
N SER A 142 -1.56 -12.57 -9.84
CA SER A 142 -2.72 -11.81 -10.29
C SER A 142 -2.42 -10.42 -10.83
N LEU A 143 -1.35 -9.77 -10.34
CA LEU A 143 -1.04 -8.38 -10.66
C LEU A 143 0.35 -8.20 -11.25
N ILE A 144 1.38 -8.75 -10.60
CA ILE A 144 2.77 -8.48 -10.98
C ILE A 144 3.16 -9.24 -12.25
N LEU A 145 2.86 -10.52 -12.33
CA LEU A 145 3.21 -11.34 -13.50
C LEU A 145 2.55 -10.85 -14.80
N PRO A 146 1.25 -10.48 -14.84
CA PRO A 146 0.65 -9.84 -16.01
C PRO A 146 1.38 -8.55 -16.42
N MET A 147 1.73 -7.72 -15.43
CA MET A 147 2.45 -6.46 -15.68
C MET A 147 3.85 -6.72 -16.24
N VAL A 148 4.60 -7.67 -15.68
CA VAL A 148 5.93 -8.07 -16.20
C VAL A 148 5.81 -8.54 -17.64
N LYS A 149 4.87 -9.45 -17.95
CA LYS A 149 4.67 -9.93 -19.33
C LYS A 149 4.28 -8.83 -20.30
N TYR A 150 3.42 -7.91 -19.85
CA TYR A 150 3.06 -6.74 -20.64
C TYR A 150 4.26 -5.87 -20.97
N LEU A 151 5.10 -5.56 -20.00
CA LEU A 151 6.31 -4.77 -20.18
C LEU A 151 7.34 -5.48 -21.07
N GLU A 152 7.56 -6.79 -20.89
CA GLU A 152 8.42 -7.60 -21.75
C GLU A 152 7.95 -7.56 -23.22
N SER A 153 6.63 -7.63 -23.46
CA SER A 153 6.07 -7.53 -24.82
C SER A 153 6.29 -6.15 -25.47
N HIS A 154 6.61 -5.13 -24.67
CA HIS A 154 6.98 -3.78 -25.11
C HIS A 154 8.49 -3.53 -25.10
N GLY A 155 9.30 -4.58 -24.99
CA GLY A 155 10.75 -4.49 -25.10
C GLY A 155 11.47 -4.12 -23.80
N VAL A 156 10.79 -4.14 -22.66
CA VAL A 156 11.46 -3.94 -21.37
C VAL A 156 12.26 -5.19 -21.01
N ASN A 157 13.53 -5.00 -20.67
CA ASN A 157 14.43 -6.06 -20.25
C ASN A 157 14.56 -6.07 -18.72
N PHE A 158 14.19 -7.19 -18.08
CA PHE A 158 14.36 -7.41 -16.65
C PHE A 158 15.61 -8.25 -16.40
N GLN A 159 16.62 -7.66 -15.77
CA GLN A 159 17.81 -8.40 -15.33
C GLN A 159 17.70 -8.79 -13.87
N TYR A 160 17.44 -10.07 -13.63
CA TYR A 160 17.43 -10.64 -12.27
C TYR A 160 18.85 -11.06 -11.85
N ASN A 161 19.03 -11.41 -10.58
CA ASN A 161 20.32 -11.77 -9.99
C ASN A 161 21.41 -10.72 -10.24
N THR A 162 21.00 -9.45 -10.35
CA THR A 162 21.88 -8.32 -10.68
C THR A 162 21.86 -7.30 -9.55
N GLN A 163 23.00 -7.16 -8.90
CA GLN A 163 23.21 -6.16 -7.85
C GLN A 163 23.96 -4.96 -8.40
N VAL A 164 23.29 -3.81 -8.51
CA VAL A 164 23.97 -2.55 -8.82
C VAL A 164 24.80 -2.14 -7.61
N THR A 165 26.12 -2.04 -7.79
CA THR A 165 27.09 -1.69 -6.76
C THR A 165 27.48 -0.22 -6.80
N ASN A 166 27.47 0.40 -7.98
CA ASN A 166 27.82 1.80 -8.16
C ASN A 166 27.20 2.40 -9.43
N VAL A 167 27.02 3.72 -9.41
CA VAL A 167 26.74 4.53 -10.60
C VAL A 167 27.82 5.60 -10.69
N ILE A 168 28.59 5.59 -11.77
CA ILE A 168 29.67 6.55 -12.01
C ILE A 168 29.09 7.81 -12.63
N PHE A 169 29.38 8.95 -12.02
CA PHE A 169 28.93 10.26 -12.45
C PHE A 169 30.10 11.15 -12.85
N GLU A 170 29.91 11.88 -13.93
CA GLU A 170 30.73 13.06 -14.27
C GLU A 170 30.01 14.35 -13.89
N LYS A 171 30.78 15.37 -13.56
CA LYS A 171 30.25 16.67 -13.16
C LYS A 171 30.55 17.69 -14.29
N GLU A 172 29.47 18.22 -14.86
CA GLU A 172 29.56 19.30 -15.86
C GLU A 172 28.87 20.55 -15.27
N GLY A 173 29.66 21.43 -14.68
CA GLY A 173 29.14 22.60 -13.96
C GLY A 173 28.29 22.17 -12.76
N SER A 174 26.99 22.48 -12.76
CA SER A 174 26.02 22.09 -11.73
C SER A 174 25.31 20.77 -11.99
N LYS A 175 25.48 20.19 -13.19
CA LYS A 175 24.85 18.94 -13.60
C LYS A 175 25.67 17.74 -13.16
N LYS A 176 24.99 16.66 -12.78
CA LYS A 176 25.56 15.33 -12.59
C LYS A 176 25.05 14.44 -13.72
N ILE A 177 25.97 13.87 -14.50
CA ILE A 177 25.66 13.03 -15.64
C ILE A 177 26.13 11.62 -15.31
N ALA A 178 25.19 10.65 -15.29
CA ALA A 178 25.55 9.25 -15.13
C ALA A 178 26.25 8.75 -16.39
N LYS A 179 27.39 8.09 -16.24
CA LYS A 179 28.21 7.57 -17.35
C LYS A 179 28.25 6.06 -17.40
N GLN A 180 28.23 5.41 -16.24
CA GLN A 180 28.31 3.95 -16.15
C GLN A 180 27.52 3.43 -14.97
N ILE A 181 26.96 2.24 -15.11
CA ILE A 181 26.43 1.45 -14.01
C ILE A 181 27.36 0.26 -13.81
N ILE A 182 27.86 0.08 -12.59
CA ILE A 182 28.65 -1.10 -12.21
C ILE A 182 27.72 -2.04 -11.45
N CYS A 183 27.65 -3.30 -11.88
CA CYS A 183 26.81 -4.31 -11.28
C CYS A 183 27.53 -5.66 -11.18
N ILE A 184 27.01 -6.51 -10.30
CA ILE A 184 27.37 -7.92 -10.20
C ILE A 184 26.20 -8.72 -10.72
N HIS A 185 26.37 -9.37 -11.85
CA HIS A 185 25.36 -10.23 -12.46
C HIS A 185 25.85 -11.68 -12.38
N ASP A 186 25.06 -12.56 -11.77
CA ASP A 186 25.40 -13.96 -11.52
C ASP A 186 26.83 -14.15 -10.93
N GLY A 187 27.22 -13.24 -10.03
CA GLY A 187 28.52 -13.28 -9.35
C GLY A 187 29.69 -12.73 -10.15
N LYS A 188 29.47 -12.14 -11.33
CA LYS A 188 30.50 -11.50 -12.16
C LYS A 188 30.26 -10.00 -12.22
N GLU A 189 31.34 -9.23 -12.10
CA GLU A 189 31.28 -7.79 -12.28
C GLU A 189 31.08 -7.44 -13.75
N GLU A 190 30.12 -6.59 -14.02
CA GLU A 190 29.80 -6.05 -15.34
C GLU A 190 29.65 -4.54 -15.26
N THR A 191 29.97 -3.87 -16.39
CA THR A 191 29.81 -2.43 -16.53
C THR A 191 28.89 -2.14 -17.71
N ILE A 192 27.86 -1.31 -17.46
CA ILE A 192 26.95 -0.83 -18.48
C ILE A 192 27.31 0.62 -18.77
N ASP A 193 27.78 0.90 -19.98
CA ASP A 193 28.05 2.26 -20.43
C ASP A 193 26.74 2.97 -20.79
N LEU A 194 26.64 4.23 -20.42
CA LEU A 194 25.46 5.07 -20.64
C LEU A 194 25.75 6.12 -21.71
N VAL A 195 24.77 6.36 -22.57
CA VAL A 195 24.84 7.39 -23.61
C VAL A 195 24.09 8.65 -23.17
N GLU A 196 24.16 9.73 -23.96
CA GLU A 196 23.67 11.07 -23.59
C GLU A 196 22.17 11.09 -23.26
N ASP A 197 21.39 10.26 -23.96
CA ASP A 197 19.92 10.20 -23.79
C ASP A 197 19.44 9.20 -22.71
N ASP A 198 20.37 8.49 -22.05
CA ASP A 198 20.03 7.53 -21.01
C ASP A 198 19.63 8.24 -19.70
N LEU A 199 18.56 7.75 -19.08
CA LEU A 199 18.10 8.19 -17.78
C LEU A 199 18.27 7.07 -16.76
N VAL A 200 18.89 7.37 -15.62
CA VAL A 200 19.08 6.41 -14.53
C VAL A 200 18.21 6.80 -13.34
N PHE A 201 17.29 5.93 -12.97
CA PHE A 201 16.45 6.05 -11.77
C PHE A 201 16.93 5.04 -10.73
N VAL A 202 17.35 5.53 -9.57
CA VAL A 202 17.79 4.68 -8.46
C VAL A 202 16.75 4.72 -7.37
N GLN A 203 16.16 3.56 -7.10
CA GLN A 203 15.26 3.39 -5.96
C GLN A 203 15.94 2.47 -4.93
N LYS A 204 16.16 3.00 -3.72
CA LYS A 204 16.70 2.22 -2.60
C LYS A 204 15.56 1.92 -1.64
N MET A 205 15.33 0.63 -1.36
CA MET A 205 14.51 0.28 -0.20
C MET A 205 15.30 0.63 1.08
N LEU A 206 14.67 1.42 1.93
CA LEU A 206 15.17 1.64 3.28
C LEU A 206 14.87 0.37 4.09
N HIS A 207 15.92 -0.24 4.60
CA HIS A 207 15.82 -1.35 5.56
C HIS A 207 15.79 -0.78 6.97
#